data_70217aef9b21251688181f0ea5e94be5
#
_entry.id   70217aef9b21251688181f0ea5e94be5
#
_cell.length_a   1.000
_cell.length_b   1.000
_cell.length_c   1.000
_cell.angle_alpha   90.00
_cell.angle_beta   90.00
_cell.angle_gamma   90.00
#
_symmetry.space_group_name_H-M   'P 1'
#
loop_
_entity.id
_entity.type
_entity.pdbx_description
1 polymer ?
#
loop_
_entity_poly.entity_id
_entity_poly.type
_entity_poly.pdbx_seq_one_letter_code
_entity_poly.pdbx_strand_id
1 'polypeptide(L)'
;MHGKQALRGNRPYQKAGTVIVAASCCWGVGISFVGMVHATQDPAARLAMLQRSRGPWIAGQFLAAAGTAAVPIGFVRFAQALRSGPAKTLATGAAAALVAGAPLFVVALADRASDLDKFAYRRGPSWPFLTYSGLHIGALAALGAGLLLSPLKPWTGITAAASAPAFGAILAGTKDIPPFVFYLVEAAVGAQLMRYEEPAAPVADTADAGRLGLAHP
;
A
#
# COMPACT_ATOMS: atom_id res chain seq x y z
N MET A 1 29.74 21.98 28.05
CA MET A 1 28.72 20.94 27.83
C MET A 1 28.33 20.95 26.36
N HIS A 2 29.01 20.16 25.52
CA HIS A 2 28.68 20.03 24.08
C HIS A 2 27.63 18.95 23.95
N GLY A 3 26.39 19.36 23.67
CA GLY A 3 25.29 18.46 23.47
C GLY A 3 25.57 17.54 22.29
N LYS A 4 25.59 16.22 22.54
CA LYS A 4 25.51 15.20 21.51
C LYS A 4 24.19 15.38 20.76
N GLN A 5 24.16 16.16 19.70
CA GLN A 5 23.13 16.02 18.67
C GLN A 5 23.33 14.64 18.07
N ALA A 6 22.56 13.68 18.58
CA ALA A 6 22.44 12.38 17.95
C ALA A 6 22.05 12.63 16.48
N LEU A 7 22.92 12.28 15.55
CA LEU A 7 22.68 12.31 14.12
C LEU A 7 21.47 11.37 13.89
N ARG A 8 20.27 11.95 13.82
CA ARG A 8 19.08 11.22 13.39
C ARG A 8 19.36 10.74 11.99
N GLY A 9 19.44 9.42 11.80
CA GLY A 9 19.61 8.83 10.47
C GLY A 9 18.57 9.39 9.51
N ASN A 10 18.97 9.66 8.28
CA ASN A 10 18.06 10.11 7.23
C ASN A 10 17.08 9.00 6.91
N ARG A 11 15.77 9.28 7.04
CA ARG A 11 14.67 8.34 6.76
C ARG A 11 13.84 8.84 5.58
N PRO A 12 14.36 8.74 4.35
CA PRO A 12 13.76 9.38 3.18
C PRO A 12 12.35 8.87 2.88
N TYR A 13 12.01 7.63 3.27
CA TYR A 13 10.73 6.99 2.95
C TYR A 13 9.74 6.98 4.11
N GLN A 14 10.10 7.53 5.29
CA GLN A 14 9.27 7.44 6.49
C GLN A 14 7.86 8.02 6.27
N LYS A 15 7.75 9.21 5.67
CA LYS A 15 6.44 9.85 5.42
C LYS A 15 5.57 9.03 4.47
N ALA A 16 6.16 8.43 3.44
CA ALA A 16 5.46 7.57 2.51
C ALA A 16 4.93 6.32 3.23
N GLY A 17 5.80 5.64 3.98
CA GLY A 17 5.44 4.47 4.76
C GLY A 17 4.34 4.74 5.78
N THR A 18 4.41 5.88 6.49
CA THR A 18 3.36 6.26 7.46
C THR A 18 2.00 6.42 6.78
N VAL A 19 1.94 7.07 5.62
CA VAL A 19 0.68 7.22 4.87
C VAL A 19 0.12 5.86 4.45
N ILE A 20 0.98 4.97 3.91
CA ILE A 20 0.56 3.64 3.46
C ILE A 20 0.01 2.83 4.64
N VAL A 21 0.74 2.75 5.75
CA VAL A 21 0.29 2.00 6.94
C VAL A 21 -1.01 2.57 7.50
N ALA A 22 -1.08 3.88 7.70
CA ALA A 22 -2.28 4.53 8.24
C ALA A 22 -3.50 4.30 7.33
N ALA A 23 -3.33 4.41 6.01
CA ALA A 23 -4.39 4.19 5.04
C ALA A 23 -4.85 2.71 5.01
N SER A 24 -3.92 1.76 5.04
CA SER A 24 -4.24 0.33 5.10
C SER A 24 -4.95 -0.04 6.41
N CYS A 25 -4.51 0.52 7.54
CA CYS A 25 -5.20 0.35 8.83
C CYS A 25 -6.61 0.98 8.80
N CYS A 26 -6.74 2.17 8.23
CA CYS A 26 -8.04 2.84 8.06
C CYS A 26 -9.01 1.97 7.27
N TRP A 27 -8.56 1.38 6.17
CA TRP A 27 -9.33 0.42 5.39
C TRP A 27 -9.74 -0.79 6.22
N GLY A 28 -8.78 -1.41 6.91
CA GLY A 28 -9.01 -2.62 7.74
C GLY A 28 -10.01 -2.37 8.87
N VAL A 29 -9.90 -1.24 9.55
CA VAL A 29 -10.88 -0.83 10.58
C VAL A 29 -12.25 -0.65 9.96
N GLY A 30 -12.34 0.05 8.82
CA GLY A 30 -13.61 0.28 8.14
C GLY A 30 -14.34 -1.02 7.79
N ILE A 31 -13.64 -1.98 7.19
CA ILE A 31 -14.25 -3.24 6.77
C ILE A 31 -14.63 -4.15 7.95
N SER A 32 -14.02 -3.96 9.11
CA SER A 32 -14.28 -4.76 10.30
C SER A 32 -15.55 -4.37 11.06
N PHE A 33 -16.15 -3.20 10.80
CA PHE A 33 -17.31 -2.70 11.55
C PHE A 33 -18.51 -3.65 11.53
N VAL A 34 -18.76 -4.31 10.41
CA VAL A 34 -19.76 -5.38 10.29
C VAL A 34 -19.10 -6.59 9.60
N GLY A 35 -17.94 -7.01 10.11
CA GLY A 35 -17.06 -7.99 9.46
C GLY A 35 -17.74 -9.32 9.16
N MET A 36 -18.65 -9.79 10.02
CA MET A 36 -19.38 -11.05 9.83
C MET A 36 -20.24 -11.08 8.56
N VAL A 37 -20.62 -9.95 8.01
CA VAL A 37 -21.40 -9.86 6.76
C VAL A 37 -20.66 -10.50 5.58
N HIS A 38 -19.33 -10.41 5.57
CA HIS A 38 -18.50 -10.97 4.50
C HIS A 38 -18.41 -12.51 4.57
N ALA A 39 -18.51 -13.08 5.78
CA ALA A 39 -18.50 -14.53 6.00
C ALA A 39 -19.88 -15.18 5.85
N THR A 40 -20.96 -14.40 5.98
CA THR A 40 -22.35 -14.90 5.91
C THR A 40 -22.69 -15.27 4.48
N GLN A 41 -23.03 -16.55 4.25
CA GLN A 41 -23.36 -17.08 2.91
C GLN A 41 -24.82 -16.79 2.51
N ASP A 42 -25.76 -16.92 3.43
CA ASP A 42 -27.18 -16.67 3.17
C ASP A 42 -27.47 -15.19 2.90
N PRO A 43 -28.02 -14.82 1.72
CA PRO A 43 -28.31 -13.43 1.37
C PRO A 43 -29.32 -12.76 2.29
N ALA A 44 -30.35 -13.48 2.76
CA ALA A 44 -31.37 -12.93 3.62
C ALA A 44 -30.81 -12.62 5.02
N ALA A 45 -30.01 -13.53 5.58
CA ALA A 45 -29.31 -13.30 6.83
C ALA A 45 -28.31 -12.14 6.72
N ARG A 46 -27.61 -12.03 5.58
CA ARG A 46 -26.72 -10.91 5.28
C ARG A 46 -27.47 -9.58 5.26
N LEU A 47 -28.61 -9.52 4.57
CA LEU A 47 -29.44 -8.31 4.51
C LEU A 47 -29.96 -7.91 5.89
N ALA A 48 -30.47 -8.86 6.67
CA ALA A 48 -30.95 -8.61 8.02
C ALA A 48 -29.84 -8.06 8.94
N MET A 49 -28.62 -8.58 8.81
CA MET A 49 -27.44 -8.07 9.53
C MET A 49 -27.11 -6.62 9.13
N LEU A 50 -27.10 -6.32 7.83
CA LEU A 50 -26.85 -4.99 7.30
C LEU A 50 -27.91 -3.97 7.74
N GLN A 51 -29.17 -4.35 7.69
CA GLN A 51 -30.29 -3.49 8.12
C GLN A 51 -30.19 -3.17 9.62
N ARG A 52 -29.86 -4.17 10.44
CA ARG A 52 -29.69 -4.02 11.89
C ARG A 52 -28.50 -3.12 12.25
N SER A 53 -27.45 -3.15 11.44
CA SER A 53 -26.18 -2.43 11.67
C SER A 53 -25.92 -1.40 10.58
N ARG A 54 -26.97 -0.75 10.04
CA ARG A 54 -26.86 0.16 8.87
C ARG A 54 -25.87 1.30 9.08
N GLY A 55 -25.94 1.98 10.24
CA GLY A 55 -25.04 3.10 10.56
C GLY A 55 -23.56 2.69 10.58
N PRO A 56 -23.17 1.70 11.40
CA PRO A 56 -21.83 1.13 11.40
C PRO A 56 -21.37 0.66 10.01
N TRP A 57 -22.24 -0.01 9.23
CA TRP A 57 -21.93 -0.45 7.88
C TRP A 57 -21.54 0.72 6.98
N ILE A 58 -22.40 1.76 6.91
CA ILE A 58 -22.13 2.94 6.07
C ILE A 58 -20.83 3.61 6.50
N ALA A 59 -20.64 3.86 7.80
CA ALA A 59 -19.42 4.46 8.33
C ALA A 59 -18.18 3.63 7.98
N GLY A 60 -18.28 2.31 8.07
CA GLY A 60 -17.21 1.39 7.69
C GLY A 60 -16.85 1.47 6.21
N GLN A 61 -17.84 1.54 5.30
CA GLN A 61 -17.60 1.68 3.87
C GLN A 61 -16.90 3.02 3.54
N PHE A 62 -17.31 4.13 4.18
CA PHE A 62 -16.65 5.43 4.02
C PHE A 62 -15.20 5.41 4.53
N LEU A 63 -14.96 4.78 5.67
CA LEU A 63 -13.62 4.65 6.23
C LEU A 63 -12.72 3.80 5.30
N ALA A 64 -13.25 2.69 4.79
CA ALA A 64 -12.56 1.85 3.81
C ALA A 64 -12.28 2.61 2.50
N ALA A 65 -13.25 3.42 2.03
CA ALA A 65 -13.06 4.27 0.86
C ALA A 65 -11.95 5.33 1.06
N ALA A 66 -11.91 5.96 2.24
CA ALA A 66 -10.84 6.89 2.60
C ALA A 66 -9.47 6.22 2.61
N GLY A 67 -9.36 5.01 3.19
CA GLY A 67 -8.16 4.20 3.15
C GLY A 67 -7.73 3.87 1.72
N THR A 68 -8.68 3.42 0.88
CA THR A 68 -8.44 3.11 -0.54
C THR A 68 -7.91 4.33 -1.30
N ALA A 69 -8.47 5.50 -1.09
CA ALA A 69 -8.03 6.73 -1.75
C ALA A 69 -6.66 7.22 -1.26
N ALA A 70 -6.31 6.95 0.00
CA ALA A 70 -5.09 7.44 0.62
C ALA A 70 -3.85 6.58 0.31
N VAL A 71 -3.99 5.26 0.12
CA VAL A 71 -2.86 4.35 -0.19
C VAL A 71 -2.05 4.82 -1.41
N PRO A 72 -2.65 5.15 -2.56
CA PRO A 72 -1.90 5.63 -3.71
C PRO A 72 -1.05 6.88 -3.43
N ILE A 73 -1.50 7.77 -2.54
CA ILE A 73 -0.75 8.98 -2.14
C ILE A 73 0.58 8.57 -1.51
N GLY A 74 0.57 7.55 -0.66
CA GLY A 74 1.79 7.02 -0.05
C GLY A 74 2.76 6.48 -1.08
N PHE A 75 2.28 5.71 -2.06
CA PHE A 75 3.14 5.15 -3.12
C PHE A 75 3.64 6.21 -4.11
N VAL A 76 2.84 7.23 -4.43
CA VAL A 76 3.31 8.40 -5.20
C VAL A 76 4.46 9.09 -4.46
N ARG A 77 4.33 9.34 -3.16
CA ARG A 77 5.40 9.94 -2.34
C ARG A 77 6.64 9.06 -2.29
N PHE A 78 6.48 7.75 -2.21
CA PHE A 78 7.61 6.81 -2.26
C PHE A 78 8.33 6.90 -3.61
N ALA A 79 7.60 6.82 -4.73
CA ALA A 79 8.16 6.93 -6.06
C ALA A 79 8.91 8.26 -6.28
N GLN A 80 8.36 9.37 -5.75
CA GLN A 80 9.01 10.69 -5.81
C GLN A 80 10.31 10.75 -5.01
N ALA A 81 10.39 10.04 -3.89
CA ALA A 81 11.57 10.02 -3.03
C ALA A 81 12.71 9.14 -3.57
N LEU A 82 12.43 8.24 -4.53
CA LEU A 82 13.46 7.42 -5.16
C LEU A 82 14.34 8.25 -6.11
N ARG A 83 15.65 7.92 -6.14
CA ARG A 83 16.58 8.45 -7.14
C ARG A 83 16.17 7.97 -8.54
N SER A 84 16.58 8.72 -9.57
CA SER A 84 16.35 8.34 -10.97
C SER A 84 16.88 6.96 -11.28
N GLY A 85 16.13 6.17 -12.05
CA GLY A 85 16.53 4.82 -12.43
C GLY A 85 15.35 3.84 -12.49
N PRO A 86 15.62 2.56 -12.79
CA PRO A 86 14.58 1.53 -12.99
C PRO A 86 13.64 1.37 -11.79
N ALA A 87 14.15 1.45 -10.56
CA ALA A 87 13.35 1.38 -9.34
C ALA A 87 12.27 2.47 -9.30
N LYS A 88 12.64 3.71 -9.64
CA LYS A 88 11.70 4.84 -9.69
C LYS A 88 10.67 4.65 -10.79
N THR A 89 11.06 4.21 -11.97
CA THR A 89 10.14 3.97 -13.08
C THR A 89 9.08 2.94 -12.71
N LEU A 90 9.49 1.81 -12.13
CA LEU A 90 8.60 0.74 -11.68
C LEU A 90 7.68 1.21 -10.54
N ALA A 91 8.21 1.93 -9.55
CA ALA A 91 7.41 2.48 -8.46
C ALA A 91 6.40 3.54 -8.96
N THR A 92 6.77 4.34 -9.97
CA THR A 92 5.86 5.30 -10.59
C THR A 92 4.74 4.59 -11.35
N GLY A 93 5.06 3.53 -12.10
CA GLY A 93 4.06 2.71 -12.80
C GLY A 93 3.09 2.04 -11.81
N ALA A 94 3.62 1.49 -10.70
CA ALA A 94 2.81 0.93 -9.63
C ALA A 94 1.88 1.97 -9.01
N ALA A 95 2.40 3.15 -8.67
CA ALA A 95 1.60 4.24 -8.12
C ALA A 95 0.51 4.70 -9.10
N ALA A 96 0.82 4.80 -10.39
CA ALA A 96 -0.16 5.16 -11.42
C ALA A 96 -1.29 4.12 -11.54
N ALA A 97 -0.98 2.82 -11.49
CA ALA A 97 -1.98 1.77 -11.51
C ALA A 97 -2.90 1.82 -10.26
N LEU A 98 -2.35 2.10 -9.07
CA LEU A 98 -3.13 2.28 -7.85
C LEU A 98 -4.02 3.52 -7.91
N VAL A 99 -3.50 4.64 -8.43
CA VAL A 99 -4.29 5.88 -8.64
C VAL A 99 -5.45 5.63 -9.60
N ALA A 100 -5.23 4.88 -10.69
CA ALA A 100 -6.27 4.54 -11.65
C ALA A 100 -7.32 3.58 -11.08
N GLY A 101 -6.89 2.63 -10.24
CA GLY A 101 -7.77 1.62 -9.63
C GLY A 101 -8.61 2.15 -8.47
N ALA A 102 -8.06 3.05 -7.66
CA ALA A 102 -8.72 3.51 -6.43
C ALA A 102 -10.14 4.07 -6.64
N PRO A 103 -10.42 4.93 -7.64
CA PRO A 103 -11.78 5.43 -7.88
C PRO A 103 -12.81 4.32 -8.14
N LEU A 104 -12.41 3.26 -8.83
CA LEU A 104 -13.30 2.13 -9.14
C LEU A 104 -13.75 1.43 -7.87
N PHE A 105 -12.85 1.24 -6.92
CA PHE A 105 -13.18 0.58 -5.66
C PHE A 105 -13.88 1.53 -4.69
N VAL A 106 -13.54 2.82 -4.67
CA VAL A 106 -14.27 3.84 -3.89
C VAL A 106 -15.74 3.89 -4.31
N VAL A 107 -16.02 3.88 -5.62
CA VAL A 107 -17.39 3.82 -6.15
C VAL A 107 -18.08 2.52 -5.73
N ALA A 108 -17.38 1.38 -5.82
CA ALA A 108 -17.94 0.10 -5.38
C ALA A 108 -18.28 0.08 -3.87
N LEU A 109 -17.47 0.72 -3.03
CA LEU A 109 -17.74 0.86 -1.60
C LEU A 109 -18.92 1.79 -1.32
N ALA A 110 -19.03 2.89 -2.07
CA ALA A 110 -20.18 3.80 -1.99
C ALA A 110 -21.49 3.10 -2.42
N ASP A 111 -21.45 2.31 -3.48
CA ASP A 111 -22.58 1.47 -3.91
C ASP A 111 -23.02 0.50 -2.82
N ARG A 112 -22.06 -0.17 -2.14
CA ARG A 112 -22.34 -1.07 -1.01
C ARG A 112 -22.95 -0.34 0.19
N ALA A 113 -22.58 0.90 0.40
CA ALA A 113 -23.14 1.73 1.47
C ALA A 113 -24.58 2.19 1.17
N SER A 114 -24.87 2.48 -0.10
CA SER A 114 -26.16 3.04 -0.52
C SER A 114 -27.23 1.98 -0.71
N ASP A 115 -26.90 0.81 -1.25
CA ASP A 115 -27.83 -0.26 -1.60
C ASP A 115 -27.48 -1.57 -0.90
N LEU A 116 -28.07 -1.76 0.28
CA LEU A 116 -27.82 -2.95 1.11
C LEU A 116 -28.37 -4.22 0.47
N ASP A 117 -29.50 -4.13 -0.24
CA ASP A 117 -30.12 -5.28 -0.91
C ASP A 117 -29.24 -5.77 -2.06
N LYS A 118 -28.80 -4.85 -2.92
CA LYS A 118 -27.89 -5.13 -4.02
C LYS A 118 -26.61 -5.83 -3.53
N PHE A 119 -26.03 -5.34 -2.44
CA PHE A 119 -24.82 -5.94 -1.87
C PHE A 119 -25.13 -7.30 -1.24
N ALA A 120 -26.21 -7.44 -0.46
CA ALA A 120 -26.56 -8.69 0.22
C ALA A 120 -26.77 -9.83 -0.76
N TYR A 121 -27.46 -9.56 -1.87
CA TYR A 121 -27.77 -10.55 -2.91
C TYR A 121 -26.71 -10.61 -4.02
N ARG A 122 -25.58 -9.92 -3.88
CA ARG A 122 -24.50 -9.87 -4.88
C ARG A 122 -24.99 -9.49 -6.28
N ARG A 123 -25.93 -8.55 -6.36
CA ARG A 123 -26.45 -8.02 -7.63
C ARG A 123 -25.60 -6.84 -8.06
N GLY A 124 -25.15 -6.83 -9.27
CA GLY A 124 -24.39 -5.72 -9.82
C GLY A 124 -23.21 -6.16 -10.67
N PRO A 125 -22.63 -5.22 -11.42
CA PRO A 125 -21.49 -5.53 -12.28
C PRO A 125 -20.25 -5.84 -11.44
N SER A 126 -19.54 -6.91 -11.81
CA SER A 126 -18.28 -7.29 -11.15
C SER A 126 -17.06 -6.57 -11.75
N TRP A 127 -17.20 -5.98 -12.94
CA TRP A 127 -16.07 -5.41 -13.66
C TRP A 127 -15.30 -4.29 -12.91
N PRO A 128 -15.93 -3.39 -12.10
CA PRO A 128 -15.15 -2.37 -11.40
C PRO A 128 -14.21 -3.00 -10.39
N PHE A 129 -14.69 -4.00 -9.66
CA PHE A 129 -13.90 -4.75 -8.70
C PHE A 129 -12.80 -5.58 -9.38
N LEU A 130 -13.11 -6.26 -10.48
CA LEU A 130 -12.12 -7.05 -11.23
C LEU A 130 -11.02 -6.16 -11.81
N THR A 131 -11.39 -5.00 -12.37
CA THR A 131 -10.42 -4.03 -12.90
C THR A 131 -9.54 -3.46 -11.78
N TYR A 132 -10.13 -3.05 -10.67
CA TYR A 132 -9.39 -2.62 -9.48
C TYR A 132 -8.40 -3.69 -9.03
N SER A 133 -8.85 -4.94 -8.89
CA SER A 133 -8.00 -6.04 -8.42
C SER A 133 -6.88 -6.35 -9.41
N GLY A 134 -7.15 -6.33 -10.73
CA GLY A 134 -6.14 -6.52 -11.77
C GLY A 134 -5.07 -5.42 -11.75
N LEU A 135 -5.48 -4.15 -11.63
CA LEU A 135 -4.56 -3.02 -11.51
C LEU A 135 -3.73 -3.11 -10.24
N HIS A 136 -4.34 -3.53 -9.13
CA HIS A 136 -3.65 -3.71 -7.84
C HIS A 136 -2.59 -4.80 -7.90
N ILE A 137 -2.92 -5.96 -8.48
CA ILE A 137 -1.98 -7.07 -8.69
C ILE A 137 -0.81 -6.63 -9.57
N GLY A 138 -1.10 -5.93 -10.68
CA GLY A 138 -0.06 -5.37 -11.55
C GLY A 138 0.83 -4.35 -10.82
N ALA A 139 0.21 -3.51 -9.97
CA ALA A 139 0.92 -2.56 -9.14
C ALA A 139 1.86 -3.27 -8.14
N LEU A 140 1.41 -4.35 -7.48
CA LEU A 140 2.25 -5.12 -6.56
C LEU A 140 3.42 -5.79 -7.27
N ALA A 141 3.22 -6.31 -8.50
CA ALA A 141 4.30 -6.87 -9.31
C ALA A 141 5.36 -5.81 -9.65
N ALA A 142 4.93 -4.66 -10.18
CA ALA A 142 5.82 -3.56 -10.52
C ALA A 142 6.52 -2.97 -9.28
N LEU A 143 5.78 -2.80 -8.19
CA LEU A 143 6.32 -2.33 -6.93
C LEU A 143 7.37 -3.30 -6.38
N GLY A 144 7.07 -4.59 -6.35
CA GLY A 144 7.99 -5.63 -5.88
C GLY A 144 9.30 -5.63 -6.66
N ALA A 145 9.22 -5.58 -8.00
CA ALA A 145 10.39 -5.46 -8.85
C ALA A 145 11.17 -4.15 -8.58
N GLY A 146 10.50 -3.03 -8.42
CA GLY A 146 11.12 -1.75 -8.08
C GLY A 146 11.81 -1.76 -6.71
N LEU A 147 11.19 -2.39 -5.71
CA LEU A 147 11.76 -2.53 -4.37
C LEU A 147 13.00 -3.43 -4.36
N LEU A 148 13.04 -4.49 -5.18
CA LEU A 148 14.23 -5.34 -5.34
C LEU A 148 15.42 -4.59 -5.97
N LEU A 149 15.15 -3.57 -6.78
CA LEU A 149 16.16 -2.71 -7.40
C LEU A 149 16.50 -1.47 -6.53
N SER A 150 15.90 -1.35 -5.36
CA SER A 150 16.11 -0.24 -4.42
C SER A 150 17.10 -0.63 -3.31
N PRO A 151 17.63 0.33 -2.53
CA PRO A 151 18.52 0.03 -1.41
C PRO A 151 17.81 -0.58 -0.19
N LEU A 152 16.54 -0.88 -0.31
CA LEU A 152 15.73 -1.50 0.75
C LEU A 152 16.09 -2.97 0.95
N LYS A 153 15.72 -3.52 2.10
CA LYS A 153 15.92 -4.95 2.35
C LYS A 153 15.16 -5.78 1.32
N PRO A 154 15.77 -6.83 0.74
CA PRO A 154 15.16 -7.64 -0.33
C PRO A 154 13.77 -8.21 0.02
N TRP A 155 13.55 -8.53 1.29
CA TRP A 155 12.25 -9.03 1.78
C TRP A 155 11.07 -8.15 1.43
N THR A 156 11.26 -6.82 1.43
CA THR A 156 10.21 -5.88 1.06
C THR A 156 9.74 -6.09 -0.38
N GLY A 157 10.71 -6.24 -1.28
CA GLY A 157 10.45 -6.51 -2.70
C GLY A 157 9.91 -7.92 -2.94
N ILE A 158 10.49 -8.93 -2.29
CA ILE A 158 10.05 -10.32 -2.41
C ILE A 158 8.58 -10.47 -1.97
N THR A 159 8.19 -9.88 -0.84
CA THR A 159 6.82 -9.95 -0.34
C THR A 159 5.83 -9.39 -1.37
N ALA A 160 6.08 -8.20 -1.92
CA ALA A 160 5.22 -7.60 -2.92
C ALA A 160 5.24 -8.38 -4.24
N ALA A 161 6.43 -8.77 -4.74
CA ALA A 161 6.56 -9.50 -6.01
C ALA A 161 5.91 -10.88 -5.96
N ALA A 162 6.08 -11.64 -4.88
CA ALA A 162 5.52 -12.98 -4.72
C ALA A 162 3.99 -12.97 -4.51
N SER A 163 3.45 -11.90 -3.92
CA SER A 163 1.99 -11.78 -3.73
C SER A 163 1.25 -11.63 -5.08
N ALA A 164 1.85 -10.98 -6.06
CA ALA A 164 1.19 -10.71 -7.34
C ALA A 164 0.77 -11.98 -8.11
N PRO A 165 1.64 -12.99 -8.38
CA PRO A 165 1.22 -14.21 -9.05
C PRO A 165 0.24 -15.03 -8.20
N ALA A 166 0.39 -15.05 -6.86
CA ALA A 166 -0.53 -15.76 -5.99
C ALA A 166 -1.95 -15.14 -6.07
N PHE A 167 -2.06 -13.82 -5.97
CA PHE A 167 -3.33 -13.12 -6.07
C PHE A 167 -3.90 -13.20 -7.48
N GLY A 168 -3.05 -13.15 -8.51
CA GLY A 168 -3.45 -13.34 -9.90
C GLY A 168 -4.07 -14.71 -10.15
N ALA A 169 -3.48 -15.77 -9.61
CA ALA A 169 -4.01 -17.12 -9.72
C ALA A 169 -5.38 -17.27 -8.99
N ILE A 170 -5.50 -16.71 -7.78
CA ILE A 170 -6.77 -16.68 -7.05
C ILE A 170 -7.84 -15.94 -7.87
N LEU A 171 -7.55 -14.73 -8.33
CA LEU A 171 -8.49 -13.93 -9.11
C LEU A 171 -8.91 -14.61 -10.41
N ALA A 172 -7.97 -15.24 -11.10
CA ALA A 172 -8.24 -15.97 -12.36
C ALA A 172 -9.14 -17.18 -12.13
N GLY A 173 -8.89 -17.93 -11.05
CA GLY A 173 -9.65 -19.15 -10.73
C GLY A 173 -11.03 -18.87 -10.14
N THR A 174 -11.15 -17.92 -9.23
CA THR A 174 -12.38 -17.68 -8.47
C THR A 174 -13.23 -16.50 -8.97
N LYS A 175 -12.64 -15.62 -9.81
CA LYS A 175 -13.20 -14.31 -10.18
C LYS A 175 -13.50 -13.43 -8.97
N ASP A 176 -12.91 -13.75 -7.83
CA ASP A 176 -13.04 -13.02 -6.57
C ASP A 176 -11.71 -13.07 -5.81
N ILE A 177 -11.43 -12.04 -5.04
CA ILE A 177 -10.29 -11.99 -4.13
C ILE A 177 -10.65 -11.07 -2.97
N PRO A 178 -10.46 -11.51 -1.71
CA PRO A 178 -10.70 -10.64 -0.58
C PRO A 178 -9.74 -9.43 -0.61
N PRO A 179 -10.23 -8.18 -0.72
CA PRO A 179 -9.35 -7.01 -0.86
C PRO A 179 -8.35 -6.81 0.27
N PHE A 180 -8.64 -7.35 1.47
CA PHE A 180 -7.78 -7.19 2.65
C PHE A 180 -6.35 -7.72 2.41
N VAL A 181 -6.17 -8.69 1.52
CA VAL A 181 -4.84 -9.25 1.22
C VAL A 181 -3.91 -8.21 0.59
N PHE A 182 -4.47 -7.29 -0.22
CA PHE A 182 -3.70 -6.19 -0.79
C PHE A 182 -3.20 -5.24 0.30
N TYR A 183 -4.10 -4.81 1.18
CA TYR A 183 -3.79 -3.87 2.26
C TYR A 183 -2.83 -4.45 3.30
N LEU A 184 -2.83 -5.77 3.51
CA LEU A 184 -1.83 -6.44 4.35
C LEU A 184 -0.43 -6.33 3.75
N VAL A 185 -0.29 -6.62 2.44
CA VAL A 185 0.99 -6.50 1.74
C VAL A 185 1.46 -5.04 1.74
N GLU A 186 0.57 -4.10 1.45
CA GLU A 186 0.88 -2.67 1.45
C GLU A 186 1.29 -2.17 2.84
N ALA A 187 0.59 -2.57 3.90
CA ALA A 187 0.95 -2.24 5.26
C ALA A 187 2.34 -2.79 5.62
N ALA A 188 2.66 -4.02 5.20
CA ALA A 188 3.98 -4.62 5.40
C ALA A 188 5.07 -3.83 4.67
N VAL A 189 4.85 -3.47 3.40
CA VAL A 189 5.75 -2.59 2.64
C VAL A 189 5.90 -1.24 3.34
N GLY A 190 4.78 -0.59 3.69
CA GLY A 190 4.79 0.70 4.38
C GLY A 190 5.59 0.67 5.69
N ALA A 191 5.44 -0.39 6.49
CA ALA A 191 6.18 -0.57 7.72
C ALA A 191 7.71 -0.71 7.50
N GLN A 192 8.11 -1.37 6.41
CA GLN A 192 9.53 -1.44 6.03
C GLN A 192 10.07 -0.08 5.57
N LEU A 193 9.28 0.66 4.79
CA LEU A 193 9.64 2.03 4.36
C LEU A 193 9.84 2.96 5.56
N MET A 194 9.01 2.85 6.59
CA MET A 194 9.15 3.64 7.82
C MET A 194 10.44 3.35 8.59
N ARG A 195 10.91 2.11 8.53
CA ARG A 195 12.08 1.63 9.27
C ARG A 195 13.40 1.81 8.51
N TYR A 196 13.35 2.18 7.24
CA TYR A 196 14.56 2.35 6.45
C TYR A 196 15.32 3.59 6.89
N GLU A 197 16.60 3.40 7.18
CA GLU A 197 17.57 4.46 7.44
C GLU A 197 18.64 4.41 6.36
N GLU A 198 18.89 5.55 5.72
CA GLU A 198 19.96 5.66 4.74
C GLU A 198 21.31 5.54 5.46
N PRO A 199 22.22 4.65 4.98
CA PRO A 199 23.55 4.58 5.56
C PRO A 199 24.23 5.95 5.54
N ALA A 200 24.88 6.33 6.63
CA ALA A 200 25.68 7.54 6.67
C ALA A 200 26.75 7.50 5.56
N ALA A 201 26.90 8.58 4.81
CA ALA A 201 27.98 8.66 3.85
C ALA A 201 29.32 8.43 4.59
N PRO A 202 30.25 7.63 4.02
CA PRO A 202 31.59 7.51 4.59
C PRO A 202 32.16 8.89 4.82
N VAL A 203 32.58 9.18 6.04
CA VAL A 203 33.31 10.42 6.33
C VAL A 203 34.58 10.33 5.48
N ALA A 204 34.69 11.19 4.47
CA ALA A 204 35.91 11.29 3.70
C ALA A 204 37.05 11.61 4.69
N ASP A 205 37.99 10.66 4.78
CA ASP A 205 39.13 10.78 5.69
C ASP A 205 39.98 11.95 5.20
N THR A 206 39.77 13.14 5.75
CA THR A 206 40.49 14.35 5.41
C THR A 206 41.94 14.29 5.87
N ALA A 207 42.37 13.16 6.45
CA ALA A 207 43.73 12.94 6.92
C ALA A 207 44.78 12.85 5.79
N ASP A 208 44.35 12.52 4.54
CA ASP A 208 45.30 12.35 3.43
C ASP A 208 45.63 13.64 2.66
N ALA A 209 44.82 14.68 2.82
CA ALA A 209 45.10 15.98 2.17
C ALA A 209 46.28 16.74 2.79
N GLY A 210 46.68 16.39 4.01
CA GLY A 210 47.80 17.00 4.73
C GLY A 210 49.18 16.43 4.41
N ARG A 211 49.27 15.27 3.77
CA ARG A 211 50.58 14.59 3.52
C ARG A 211 51.21 14.92 2.17
N LEU A 212 50.51 15.56 1.25
CA LEU A 212 51.05 15.90 -0.06
C LEU A 212 51.67 17.34 -0.16
N GLY A 213 51.71 18.07 0.94
CA GLY A 213 52.15 19.47 0.97
C GLY A 213 53.58 19.73 1.39
N LEU A 214 54.39 18.72 1.72
CA LEU A 214 55.78 18.94 2.19
C LEU A 214 56.82 18.18 1.33
N ALA A 215 56.97 18.57 0.10
CA ALA A 215 58.13 18.26 -0.69
C ALA A 215 58.42 19.40 -1.67
N HIS A 216 59.08 20.47 -1.17
CA HIS A 216 59.86 21.38 -2.02
C HIS A 216 61.27 21.48 -1.44
N PRO A 217 62.31 21.28 -2.30
CA PRO A 217 63.70 21.58 -1.99
C PRO A 217 63.97 23.06 -1.98
#